data_9322d5f84bc1f223247ae3a2e7d5fb17
#
_entry.id   9322d5f84bc1f223247ae3a2e7d5fb17
#
_cell.length_a   1.000
_cell.length_b   1.000
_cell.length_c   1.000
_cell.angle_alpha   90.00
_cell.angle_beta   90.00
_cell.angle_gamma   90.00
#
_symmetry.space_group_name_H-M   'P 1'
#
loop_
_entity.id
_entity.type
_entity.pdbx_description
1 polymer ?
#
loop_
_entity_poly.entity_id
_entity_poly.type
_entity_poly.pdbx_seq_one_letter_code
_entity_poly.pdbx_strand_id
1 'polypeptide(L)'
;MSLVFKAVFRLPFFINNSKWITKTDFICFFAMKNLEIHSIDISTSLPLQYADEGIRAGFPSPAQDYMEQAIDLNKEIVKHPASTFYGRVVGDSMKDEGIEEGDILVIDKSLELLDDDLAVCAIDGEFTVKRVRLEKDAAWLVPANPDYPLIKVTEDNDFIVWGIVTYTIKKNRRRR
;
A
#
# COMPACT_ATOMS: atom_id res chain seq x y z
N MET A 1 -22.00 18.20 -4.70
CA MET A 1 -20.73 17.46 -4.70
C MET A 1 -19.75 18.30 -3.92
N SER A 2 -19.44 17.88 -2.70
CA SER A 2 -18.66 18.64 -1.72
C SER A 2 -17.24 18.92 -2.21
N LEU A 3 -16.68 20.07 -1.86
CA LEU A 3 -15.28 20.47 -2.16
C LEU A 3 -14.23 19.50 -1.59
N VAL A 4 -14.56 18.80 -0.50
CA VAL A 4 -13.71 17.75 0.09
C VAL A 4 -13.46 16.59 -0.89
N PHE A 5 -14.45 16.25 -1.71
CA PHE A 5 -14.29 15.24 -2.78
C PHE A 5 -13.26 15.65 -3.85
N LYS A 6 -13.07 16.96 -4.07
CA LYS A 6 -12.06 17.46 -5.02
C LYS A 6 -10.63 17.42 -4.49
N ALA A 7 -10.43 17.48 -3.18
CA ALA A 7 -9.10 17.38 -2.56
C ALA A 7 -8.60 15.91 -2.55
N VAL A 8 -9.50 14.96 -2.30
CA VAL A 8 -9.19 13.53 -2.30
C VAL A 8 -8.91 12.98 -3.71
N PHE A 9 -9.47 13.60 -4.76
CA PHE A 9 -9.37 13.17 -6.16
C PHE A 9 -8.48 14.08 -7.04
N ARG A 10 -7.47 14.72 -6.51
CA ARG A 10 -6.39 15.26 -7.35
C ARG A 10 -5.50 14.14 -7.86
N LEU A 11 -6.03 13.33 -8.77
CA LEU A 11 -5.22 12.46 -9.61
C LEU A 11 -4.34 13.32 -10.53
N PRO A 12 -3.03 13.12 -10.58
CA PRO A 12 -2.23 13.66 -11.67
C PRO A 12 -2.57 12.89 -12.95
N PHE A 13 -3.31 13.53 -13.85
CA PHE A 13 -3.63 13.03 -15.16
C PHE A 13 -2.37 12.93 -16.04
N PHE A 14 -2.15 11.76 -16.64
CA PHE A 14 -1.36 11.42 -17.83
C PHE A 14 0.08 11.95 -17.93
N ILE A 15 1.00 11.00 -17.83
CA ILE A 15 2.37 11.14 -18.38
C ILE A 15 2.32 10.81 -19.87
N ASN A 16 2.43 11.84 -20.70
CA ASN A 16 2.92 11.68 -22.06
C ASN A 16 4.14 12.60 -22.23
N ASN A 17 5.24 11.99 -22.65
CA ASN A 17 6.57 12.50 -22.99
C ASN A 17 6.68 14.02 -23.24
N SER A 18 6.83 14.83 -22.20
CA SER A 18 7.63 16.07 -22.25
C SER A 18 7.67 16.71 -20.84
N LYS A 19 8.89 16.92 -20.37
CA LYS A 19 9.32 17.51 -19.12
C LYS A 19 8.50 18.73 -18.67
N TRP A 20 7.72 18.58 -17.60
CA TRP A 20 7.46 19.63 -16.62
C TRP A 20 7.38 18.97 -15.25
N ILE A 21 8.46 19.10 -14.46
CA ILE A 21 8.47 18.74 -13.05
C ILE A 21 7.55 19.73 -12.36
N THR A 22 6.38 19.28 -11.90
CA THR A 22 5.48 20.11 -11.12
C THR A 22 5.98 20.20 -9.68
N LYS A 23 5.55 21.24 -8.97
CA LYS A 23 5.90 21.45 -7.55
C LYS A 23 5.55 20.22 -6.69
N THR A 24 4.58 19.42 -7.11
CA THR A 24 4.10 18.19 -6.49
C THR A 24 5.14 17.05 -6.61
N ASP A 25 5.85 16.95 -7.74
CA ASP A 25 6.90 15.93 -7.93
C ASP A 25 8.13 16.22 -7.06
N PHE A 26 8.41 17.51 -6.81
CA PHE A 26 9.53 17.95 -5.96
C PHE A 26 9.23 17.71 -4.48
N ILE A 27 7.99 17.92 -4.04
CA ILE A 27 7.54 17.62 -2.67
C ILE A 27 7.57 16.12 -2.42
N CYS A 28 7.14 15.31 -3.40
CA CYS A 28 7.18 13.84 -3.32
C CYS A 28 8.61 13.30 -3.17
N PHE A 29 9.60 13.95 -3.79
CA PHE A 29 11.01 13.52 -3.70
C PHE A 29 11.67 13.89 -2.35
N PHE A 30 11.24 14.98 -1.71
CA PHE A 30 11.84 15.45 -0.45
C PHE A 30 11.23 14.80 0.81
N ALA A 31 9.99 14.28 0.73
CA ALA A 31 9.26 13.68 1.84
C ALA A 31 9.58 12.19 2.09
N MET A 32 10.49 11.58 1.34
CA MET A 32 10.80 10.14 1.43
C MET A 32 11.58 9.71 2.68
N LYS A 33 11.53 10.46 3.79
CA LYS A 33 12.26 10.11 5.01
C LYS A 33 11.75 8.85 5.72
N ASN A 34 10.47 8.45 5.49
CA ASN A 34 9.81 7.40 6.25
C ASN A 34 9.24 6.25 5.42
N LEU A 35 9.46 6.22 4.10
CA LEU A 35 9.01 5.14 3.23
C LEU A 35 10.01 4.95 2.08
N GLU A 36 10.69 3.80 2.04
CA GLU A 36 11.54 3.42 0.91
C GLU A 36 10.65 2.82 -0.18
N ILE A 37 10.52 3.51 -1.31
CA ILE A 37 9.70 3.09 -2.44
C ILE A 37 10.59 2.59 -3.57
N HIS A 38 10.29 1.40 -4.08
CA HIS A 38 10.99 0.78 -5.19
C HIS A 38 10.03 0.43 -6.32
N SER A 39 10.45 0.68 -7.57
CA SER A 39 9.73 0.16 -8.73
C SER A 39 9.88 -1.35 -8.82
N ILE A 40 8.89 -2.00 -9.42
CA ILE A 40 8.85 -3.46 -9.57
C ILE A 40 9.52 -3.85 -10.89
N ASP A 41 10.42 -4.82 -10.84
CA ASP A 41 10.91 -5.54 -12.01
C ASP A 41 10.21 -6.90 -12.10
N ILE A 42 9.39 -7.07 -13.12
CA ILE A 42 8.66 -8.32 -13.41
C ILE A 42 9.21 -9.06 -14.62
N SER A 43 10.38 -8.70 -15.11
CA SER A 43 10.99 -9.27 -16.31
C SER A 43 11.32 -10.77 -16.19
N THR A 44 11.50 -11.25 -14.97
CA THR A 44 11.76 -12.66 -14.65
C THR A 44 10.54 -13.33 -14.05
N SER A 45 10.02 -14.36 -14.70
CA SER A 45 8.99 -15.24 -14.15
C SER A 45 9.65 -16.29 -13.23
N LEU A 46 9.15 -16.45 -12.01
CA LEU A 46 9.60 -17.45 -11.06
C LEU A 46 8.40 -18.31 -10.61
N PRO A 47 7.98 -19.29 -11.42
CA PRO A 47 6.91 -20.19 -11.02
C PRO A 47 7.40 -21.13 -9.90
N LEU A 48 6.69 -21.12 -8.78
CA LEU A 48 6.95 -21.99 -7.63
C LEU A 48 5.77 -22.93 -7.43
N GLN A 49 6.04 -24.12 -6.87
CA GLN A 49 4.99 -25.08 -6.55
C GLN A 49 4.04 -24.52 -5.49
N TYR A 50 2.77 -24.70 -5.70
CA TYR A 50 1.70 -24.18 -4.85
C TYR A 50 0.81 -25.31 -4.34
N ALA A 51 0.44 -25.27 -3.07
CA ALA A 51 -0.48 -26.23 -2.44
C ALA A 51 -1.92 -25.68 -2.57
N ASP A 52 -2.65 -26.12 -3.57
CA ASP A 52 -3.97 -25.57 -3.93
C ASP A 52 -5.06 -25.88 -2.88
N GLU A 53 -5.01 -27.02 -2.22
CA GLU A 53 -6.01 -27.41 -1.21
C GLU A 53 -5.87 -26.71 0.16
N GLY A 54 -4.92 -25.81 0.28
CA GLY A 54 -4.70 -25.03 1.50
C GLY A 54 -4.01 -25.79 2.63
N ILE A 55 -3.12 -25.11 3.31
CA ILE A 55 -2.46 -25.60 4.53
C ILE A 55 -3.35 -25.25 5.72
N ARG A 56 -3.89 -26.26 6.41
CA ARG A 56 -4.75 -26.02 7.57
C ARG A 56 -3.94 -25.47 8.75
N ALA A 57 -4.34 -24.31 9.25
CA ALA A 57 -3.73 -23.71 10.42
C ALA A 57 -4.25 -24.27 11.77
N GLY A 58 -5.16 -25.24 11.72
CA GLY A 58 -5.72 -25.93 12.89
C GLY A 58 -5.16 -27.34 13.09
N PHE A 59 -6.04 -28.35 13.23
CA PHE A 59 -5.60 -29.74 13.39
C PHE A 59 -4.89 -30.26 12.14
N PRO A 60 -3.82 -31.08 12.32
CA PRO A 60 -3.12 -31.68 11.20
C PRO A 60 -4.05 -32.59 10.39
N SER A 61 -3.96 -32.54 9.07
CA SER A 61 -4.56 -33.52 8.18
C SER A 61 -3.45 -34.31 7.49
N PRO A 62 -3.74 -35.55 7.01
CA PRO A 62 -2.75 -36.34 6.28
C PRO A 62 -2.21 -35.55 5.09
N ALA A 63 -0.88 -35.47 4.97
CA ALA A 63 -0.24 -34.91 3.80
C ALA A 63 -0.45 -35.88 2.64
N GLN A 64 -1.36 -35.55 1.72
CA GLN A 64 -1.45 -36.22 0.43
C GLN A 64 -0.71 -35.35 -0.61
N ASP A 65 -0.34 -35.92 -1.74
CA ASP A 65 0.49 -35.30 -2.78
C ASP A 65 -0.26 -34.17 -3.51
N TYR A 66 -0.32 -32.98 -2.88
CA TYR A 66 -1.08 -31.80 -3.34
C TYR A 66 -0.22 -30.73 -4.04
N MET A 67 0.79 -31.12 -4.80
CA MET A 67 1.67 -30.16 -5.48
C MET A 67 1.45 -30.20 -7.00
N GLU A 68 0.29 -29.78 -7.47
CA GLU A 68 -0.05 -29.89 -8.89
C GLU A 68 0.11 -28.62 -9.72
N GLN A 69 0.13 -27.43 -9.12
CA GLN A 69 0.22 -26.18 -9.89
C GLN A 69 1.41 -25.32 -9.48
N ALA A 70 2.09 -24.75 -10.47
CA ALA A 70 3.10 -23.72 -10.24
C ALA A 70 2.48 -22.34 -10.35
N ILE A 71 2.66 -21.51 -9.33
CA ILE A 71 2.18 -20.14 -9.29
C ILE A 71 3.37 -19.18 -9.42
N ASP A 72 3.21 -18.15 -10.23
CA ASP A 72 4.11 -17.00 -10.29
C ASP A 72 3.55 -15.91 -9.38
N LEU A 73 4.15 -15.74 -8.21
CA LEU A 73 3.68 -14.83 -7.20
C LEU A 73 3.65 -13.36 -7.71
N ASN A 74 4.59 -12.99 -8.59
CA ASN A 74 4.58 -11.65 -9.18
C ASN A 74 3.30 -11.40 -9.98
N LYS A 75 2.84 -12.39 -10.77
CA LYS A 75 1.60 -12.27 -11.54
C LYS A 75 0.36 -12.29 -10.64
N GLU A 76 0.45 -12.97 -9.49
CA GLU A 76 -0.66 -13.05 -8.56
C GLU A 76 -0.86 -11.74 -7.81
N ILE A 77 0.20 -11.16 -7.25
CA ILE A 77 0.10 -9.98 -6.38
C ILE A 77 0.20 -8.65 -7.14
N VAL A 78 0.77 -8.65 -8.37
CA VAL A 78 0.97 -7.45 -9.19
C VAL A 78 0.02 -7.48 -10.38
N LYS A 79 -1.17 -6.88 -10.22
CA LYS A 79 -2.20 -6.85 -11.29
C LYS A 79 -1.94 -5.71 -12.29
N HIS A 80 -1.38 -4.59 -11.86
CA HIS A 80 -1.10 -3.42 -12.68
C HIS A 80 0.40 -3.05 -12.59
N PRO A 81 1.30 -3.73 -13.32
CA PRO A 81 2.76 -3.57 -13.15
C PRO A 81 3.27 -2.14 -13.33
N ALA A 82 2.64 -1.37 -14.23
CA ALA A 82 3.05 0.01 -14.54
C ALA A 82 2.73 1.01 -13.40
N SER A 83 1.80 0.64 -12.51
CA SER A 83 1.32 1.48 -11.40
C SER A 83 1.55 0.87 -10.02
N THR A 84 2.15 -0.31 -9.95
CA THR A 84 2.42 -1.00 -8.69
C THR A 84 3.85 -0.76 -8.23
N PHE A 85 4.02 -0.54 -6.92
CA PHE A 85 5.30 -0.26 -6.27
C PHE A 85 5.43 -1.08 -4.99
N TYR A 86 6.66 -1.29 -4.54
CA TYR A 86 6.94 -1.82 -3.22
C TYR A 86 7.35 -0.70 -2.26
N GLY A 87 6.80 -0.71 -1.05
CA GLY A 87 7.18 0.18 0.03
C GLY A 87 7.62 -0.62 1.25
N ARG A 88 8.62 -0.15 1.97
CA ARG A 88 9.04 -0.74 3.25
C ARG A 88 8.42 0.05 4.40
N VAL A 89 7.80 -0.65 5.34
CA VAL A 89 7.20 -0.04 6.53
C VAL A 89 8.28 0.44 7.48
N VAL A 90 8.12 1.67 7.96
CA VAL A 90 8.90 2.26 9.05
C VAL A 90 7.94 2.71 10.14
N GLY A 91 8.21 2.31 11.38
CA GLY A 91 7.34 2.58 12.53
C GLY A 91 6.25 1.53 12.73
N ASP A 92 5.36 1.78 13.69
CA ASP A 92 4.43 0.80 14.22
C ASP A 92 2.97 1.29 14.31
N SER A 93 2.63 2.36 13.60
CA SER A 93 1.30 2.97 13.66
C SER A 93 0.15 2.07 13.18
N MET A 94 0.48 0.93 12.54
CA MET A 94 -0.48 -0.05 12.02
C MET A 94 -0.27 -1.45 12.62
N LYS A 95 0.38 -1.54 13.79
CA LYS A 95 0.75 -2.82 14.43
C LYS A 95 -0.44 -3.72 14.76
N ASP A 96 -1.58 -3.14 15.15
CA ASP A 96 -2.77 -3.91 15.54
C ASP A 96 -3.51 -4.50 14.33
N GLU A 97 -3.17 -4.07 13.11
CA GLU A 97 -3.54 -4.73 11.86
C GLU A 97 -2.47 -5.72 11.37
N GLY A 98 -1.47 -5.98 12.19
CA GLY A 98 -0.40 -6.90 11.86
C GLY A 98 0.61 -6.35 10.86
N ILE A 99 0.70 -5.03 10.68
CA ILE A 99 1.71 -4.37 9.85
C ILE A 99 2.80 -3.83 10.75
N GLU A 100 4.01 -4.37 10.62
CA GLU A 100 5.15 -4.08 11.48
C GLU A 100 6.30 -3.45 10.70
N GLU A 101 7.20 -2.81 11.43
CA GLU A 101 8.42 -2.25 10.85
C GLU A 101 9.22 -3.32 10.09
N GLY A 102 9.63 -2.98 8.85
CA GLY A 102 10.37 -3.86 7.96
C GLY A 102 9.51 -4.71 7.02
N ASP A 103 8.19 -4.74 7.22
CA ASP A 103 7.27 -5.39 6.27
C ASP A 103 7.31 -4.69 4.91
N ILE A 104 6.97 -5.42 3.85
CA ILE A 104 6.92 -4.87 2.49
C ILE A 104 5.45 -4.73 2.08
N LEU A 105 5.06 -3.54 1.69
CA LEU A 105 3.75 -3.24 1.14
C LEU A 105 3.79 -3.32 -0.38
N VAL A 106 2.78 -3.93 -0.98
CA VAL A 106 2.49 -3.84 -2.41
C VAL A 106 1.46 -2.75 -2.59
N ILE A 107 1.78 -1.71 -3.35
CA ILE A 107 1.01 -0.48 -3.43
C ILE A 107 0.63 -0.25 -4.89
N ASP A 108 -0.65 -0.16 -5.18
CA ASP A 108 -1.16 0.12 -6.51
C ASP A 108 -1.74 1.54 -6.60
N LYS A 109 -1.16 2.35 -7.49
CA LYS A 109 -1.56 3.75 -7.71
C LYS A 109 -2.75 3.91 -8.67
N SER A 110 -3.13 2.85 -9.38
CA SER A 110 -4.23 2.89 -10.34
C SER A 110 -5.60 2.64 -9.72
N LEU A 111 -5.62 2.16 -8.47
CA LEU A 111 -6.86 1.87 -7.76
C LEU A 111 -7.47 3.14 -7.19
N GLU A 112 -8.79 3.25 -7.29
CA GLU A 112 -9.56 4.29 -6.63
C GLU A 112 -9.70 3.96 -5.14
N LEU A 113 -9.61 5.00 -4.30
CA LEU A 113 -9.80 4.88 -2.86
C LEU A 113 -11.26 4.55 -2.54
N LEU A 114 -11.47 3.48 -1.80
CA LEU A 114 -12.75 3.13 -1.18
C LEU A 114 -12.72 3.42 0.33
N ASP A 115 -13.90 3.50 0.94
CA ASP A 115 -14.00 3.65 2.38
C ASP A 115 -13.34 2.48 3.12
N ASP A 116 -12.56 2.81 4.13
CA ASP A 116 -11.79 1.87 4.97
C ASP A 116 -10.62 1.17 4.25
N ASP A 117 -10.19 1.67 3.09
CA ASP A 117 -8.97 1.18 2.43
C ASP A 117 -7.71 1.48 3.23
N LEU A 118 -6.77 0.54 3.23
CA LEU A 118 -5.41 0.77 3.67
C LEU A 118 -4.64 1.46 2.56
N ALA A 119 -4.18 2.68 2.82
CA ALA A 119 -3.55 3.49 1.79
C ALA A 119 -2.23 4.11 2.26
N VAL A 120 -1.34 4.30 1.30
CA VAL A 120 -0.19 5.20 1.46
C VAL A 120 -0.66 6.59 1.08
N CYS A 121 -0.57 7.50 2.03
CA CYS A 121 -0.98 8.89 1.88
C CYS A 121 0.20 9.82 2.08
N ALA A 122 0.17 10.97 1.42
CA ALA A 122 0.99 12.12 1.75
C ALA A 122 0.09 13.19 2.38
N ILE A 123 0.48 13.69 3.54
CA ILE A 123 -0.20 14.79 4.23
C ILE A 123 0.85 15.81 4.67
N ASP A 124 0.68 17.06 4.25
CA ASP A 124 1.58 18.18 4.54
C ASP A 124 3.06 17.87 4.23
N GLY A 125 3.28 17.06 3.17
CA GLY A 125 4.60 16.66 2.71
C GLY A 125 5.19 15.42 3.39
N GLU A 126 4.46 14.75 4.29
CA GLU A 126 4.90 13.52 4.96
C GLU A 126 4.12 12.29 4.48
N PHE A 127 4.85 11.20 4.17
CA PHE A 127 4.23 9.92 3.85
C PHE A 127 3.81 9.16 5.10
N THR A 128 2.63 8.56 5.04
CA THR A 128 2.11 7.70 6.09
C THR A 128 1.27 6.57 5.52
N VAL A 129 1.19 5.45 6.23
CA VAL A 129 0.27 4.34 5.94
C VAL A 129 -0.83 4.38 6.99
N LYS A 130 -2.09 4.48 6.55
CA LYS A 130 -3.27 4.52 7.42
C LYS A 130 -4.47 3.87 6.73
N ARG A 131 -5.47 3.48 7.52
CA ARG A 131 -6.80 3.30 6.98
C ARG A 131 -7.43 4.65 6.70
N VAL A 132 -8.01 4.78 5.52
CA VAL A 132 -8.69 6.01 5.13
C VAL A 132 -10.19 5.80 5.28
N ARG A 133 -10.78 6.45 6.27
CA ARG A 133 -12.23 6.44 6.46
C ARG A 133 -12.83 7.66 5.80
N LEU A 134 -13.79 7.42 4.92
CA LEU A 134 -14.50 8.47 4.19
C LEU A 134 -15.83 8.76 4.86
N GLU A 135 -16.04 10.01 5.25
CA GLU A 135 -17.32 10.53 5.70
C GLU A 135 -17.89 11.50 4.66
N LYS A 136 -19.15 11.91 4.83
CA LYS A 136 -19.83 12.78 3.87
C LYS A 136 -19.06 14.08 3.56
N ASP A 137 -18.43 14.67 4.56
CA ASP A 137 -17.75 15.97 4.47
C ASP A 137 -16.34 15.94 5.06
N ALA A 138 -15.77 14.77 5.31
CA ALA A 138 -14.43 14.61 5.88
C ALA A 138 -13.78 13.29 5.47
N ALA A 139 -12.46 13.26 5.48
CA ALA A 139 -11.69 12.04 5.47
C ALA A 139 -10.85 11.96 6.76
N TRP A 140 -10.66 10.74 7.24
CA TRP A 140 -9.88 10.47 8.44
C TRP A 140 -8.79 9.47 8.14
N LEU A 141 -7.59 9.75 8.62
CA LEU A 141 -6.50 8.80 8.63
C LEU A 141 -6.49 8.10 9.98
N VAL A 142 -6.84 6.83 9.96
CA VAL A 142 -7.04 6.01 11.16
C VAL A 142 -5.82 5.11 11.38
N PRO A 143 -5.06 5.30 12.45
CA PRO A 143 -4.00 4.38 12.83
C PRO A 143 -4.59 3.11 13.45
N ALA A 144 -3.87 1.99 13.34
CA ALA A 144 -4.13 0.76 14.06
C ALA A 144 -3.12 0.58 15.20
N ASN A 145 -3.00 1.61 16.01
CA ASN A 145 -2.19 1.66 17.22
C ASN A 145 -2.72 2.80 18.08
N PRO A 146 -3.18 2.54 19.32
CA PRO A 146 -3.77 3.56 20.19
C PRO A 146 -2.79 4.67 20.62
N ASP A 147 -1.49 4.44 20.47
CA ASP A 147 -0.47 5.44 20.76
C ASP A 147 -0.41 6.58 19.72
N TYR A 148 -1.13 6.41 18.60
CA TYR A 148 -1.18 7.38 17.51
C TYR A 148 -2.55 8.04 17.41
N PRO A 149 -2.62 9.37 17.21
CA PRO A 149 -3.91 10.06 17.09
C PRO A 149 -4.56 9.81 15.73
N LEU A 150 -5.88 9.89 15.72
CA LEU A 150 -6.67 10.06 14.49
C LEU A 150 -6.34 11.39 13.85
N ILE A 151 -6.16 11.43 12.54
CA ILE A 151 -5.88 12.65 11.79
C ILE A 151 -7.09 12.94 10.91
N LYS A 152 -7.75 14.07 11.17
CA LYS A 152 -8.80 14.58 10.29
C LYS A 152 -8.16 15.34 9.13
N VAL A 153 -8.47 14.92 7.91
CA VAL A 153 -8.07 15.66 6.71
C VAL A 153 -9.05 16.80 6.49
N THR A 154 -8.51 18.01 6.41
CA THR A 154 -9.26 19.27 6.20
C THR A 154 -8.86 19.90 4.86
N GLU A 155 -9.56 20.95 4.46
CA GLU A 155 -9.23 21.72 3.24
C GLU A 155 -7.87 22.44 3.34
N ASP A 156 -7.37 22.67 4.55
CA ASP A 156 -6.08 23.33 4.80
C ASP A 156 -4.90 22.37 4.63
N ASN A 157 -5.13 21.04 4.63
CA ASN A 157 -4.06 20.06 4.46
C ASN A 157 -3.72 19.84 2.98
N ASP A 158 -2.42 19.78 2.69
CA ASP A 158 -1.95 19.24 1.41
C ASP A 158 -2.00 17.71 1.48
N PHE A 159 -3.13 17.13 1.06
CA PHE A 159 -3.41 15.71 1.19
C PHE A 159 -3.53 15.03 -0.17
N ILE A 160 -2.80 13.93 -0.33
CA ILE A 160 -2.83 13.07 -1.53
C ILE A 160 -2.86 11.61 -1.10
N VAL A 161 -3.77 10.83 -1.66
CA VAL A 161 -3.68 9.36 -1.64
C VAL A 161 -2.70 8.95 -2.72
N TRP A 162 -1.54 8.43 -2.29
CA TRP A 162 -0.48 8.06 -3.22
C TRP A 162 -0.72 6.70 -3.87
N GLY A 163 -1.34 5.77 -3.15
CA GLY A 163 -1.76 4.47 -3.68
C GLY A 163 -2.39 3.58 -2.60
N ILE A 164 -3.11 2.56 -3.06
CA ILE A 164 -3.80 1.60 -2.20
C ILE A 164 -2.88 0.42 -1.92
N VAL A 165 -2.81 -0.01 -0.66
CA VAL A 165 -2.05 -1.18 -0.25
C VAL A 165 -2.88 -2.43 -0.53
N THR A 166 -2.41 -3.26 -1.46
CA THR A 166 -3.11 -4.48 -1.88
C THR A 166 -2.63 -5.71 -1.12
N TYR A 167 -1.35 -5.75 -0.76
CA TYR A 167 -0.76 -6.86 0.00
C TYR A 167 0.29 -6.34 0.98
N THR A 168 0.46 -7.10 2.08
CA THR A 168 1.58 -6.95 3.02
C THR A 168 2.38 -8.23 3.03
N ILE A 169 3.68 -8.15 2.72
CA ILE A 169 4.60 -9.28 2.73
C ILE A 169 5.42 -9.22 4.01
N LYS A 170 5.20 -10.20 4.88
CA LYS A 170 5.82 -10.28 6.20
C LYS A 170 6.91 -11.34 6.25
N LYS A 171 8.05 -10.99 6.84
CA LYS A 171 9.13 -11.92 7.10
C LYS A 171 9.00 -12.54 8.49
N ASN A 172 8.49 -13.78 8.56
CA ASN A 172 8.23 -14.46 9.83
C ASN A 172 9.50 -15.01 10.51
N ARG A 173 10.53 -15.39 9.74
CA ARG A 173 11.75 -15.93 10.33
C ARG A 173 12.68 -14.82 10.79
N ARG A 174 12.79 -14.61 12.10
CA ARG A 174 13.81 -13.75 12.72
C ARG A 174 15.17 -14.44 12.64
N ARG A 175 16.20 -13.72 12.14
CA ARG A 175 17.58 -14.21 12.28
C ARG A 175 17.93 -14.11 13.79
N ARG A 176 18.38 -15.20 14.35
CA ARG A 176 19.01 -15.22 15.69
C ARG A 176 20.40 -14.64 15.59
#